data_4637e7008d3d9592e4d74dfce7ea17e4
#
_entry.id   4637e7008d3d9592e4d74dfce7ea17e4
#
_cell.length_a   1.000
_cell.length_b   1.000
_cell.length_c   1.000
_cell.angle_alpha   90.00
_cell.angle_beta   90.00
_cell.angle_gamma   90.00
#
_symmetry.space_group_name_H-M   'P 1'
#
loop_
_entity.id
_entity.type
_entity.pdbx_description
1 polymer ?
#
loop_
_entity_poly.entity_id
_entity_poly.type
_entity_poly.pdbx_seq_one_letter_code
_entity_poly.pdbx_strand_id
1 'polypeptide(L)'
;LSFGEKILKIFKVRKKFSTIELICVHLRLKENGLQNLKKNKTNKKFIYLISPNKIENNDFFVNLDSILKTQSVNFFQLRLKKETNKNKLLIGKRVKKICKKYKVKFLVNDDPKLALRLNADGCHLGQKDMNVSKARKILINKIIGVTCHNSINLAKKALQDGADYLAFGAFYSSKTKIVKYKASLKILKLAKRITNTPIVAIGGIKLSNYKKLLLNKANFLAISGYIWNNKKYKP
;
A
#
# COMPACT_ATOMS: atom_id res chain seq x y z
N LEU A 1 -13.18 36.06 -2.99
CA LEU A 1 -13.73 34.72 -2.83
C LEU A 1 -13.08 34.05 -1.60
N SER A 2 -13.90 33.63 -0.61
CA SER A 2 -13.45 32.99 0.63
C SER A 2 -12.74 31.68 0.33
N PHE A 3 -11.85 31.24 1.25
CA PHE A 3 -11.13 29.97 1.15
C PHE A 3 -12.10 28.77 0.95
N GLY A 4 -13.32 28.86 1.50
CA GLY A 4 -14.40 27.88 1.30
C GLY A 4 -14.95 27.84 -0.13
N GLU A 5 -15.08 28.97 -0.81
CA GLU A 5 -15.60 29.05 -2.19
C GLU A 5 -14.57 28.57 -3.22
N LYS A 6 -13.27 28.78 -2.99
CA LYS A 6 -12.20 28.16 -3.80
C LYS A 6 -12.21 26.63 -3.68
N ILE A 7 -12.47 26.10 -2.49
CA ILE A 7 -12.64 24.66 -2.27
C ILE A 7 -13.91 24.15 -2.99
N LEU A 8 -15.03 24.87 -2.96
CA LEU A 8 -16.27 24.49 -3.67
C LEU A 8 -16.11 24.50 -5.20
N LYS A 9 -15.35 25.44 -5.78
CA LYS A 9 -15.00 25.44 -7.22
C LYS A 9 -14.13 24.24 -7.60
N ILE A 10 -13.16 23.84 -6.78
CA ILE A 10 -12.36 22.61 -6.98
C ILE A 10 -13.26 21.38 -6.88
N PHE A 11 -14.31 21.41 -6.03
CA PHE A 11 -15.28 20.32 -5.90
C PHE A 11 -16.32 20.26 -7.04
N LYS A 12 -16.62 21.33 -7.76
CA LYS A 12 -17.46 21.29 -8.98
C LYS A 12 -16.75 20.62 -10.17
N VAL A 13 -15.41 20.55 -10.18
CA VAL A 13 -14.60 19.79 -11.15
C VAL A 13 -14.55 18.28 -10.83
N ARG A 14 -15.34 17.79 -9.86
CA ARG A 14 -15.38 16.42 -9.30
C ARG A 14 -15.64 15.26 -10.27
N LYS A 15 -15.98 15.52 -11.52
CA LYS A 15 -16.22 14.45 -12.52
C LYS A 15 -14.95 13.86 -13.16
N LYS A 16 -13.74 14.36 -12.84
CA LYS A 16 -12.49 14.00 -13.55
C LYS A 16 -11.37 13.35 -12.71
N PHE A 17 -11.49 13.26 -11.38
CA PHE A 17 -10.39 12.73 -10.55
C PHE A 17 -10.63 11.30 -10.09
N SER A 18 -9.60 10.44 -10.22
CA SER A 18 -9.60 9.09 -9.64
C SER A 18 -9.58 9.13 -8.11
N THR A 19 -9.97 8.03 -7.46
CA THR A 19 -9.97 7.91 -6.00
C THR A 19 -8.56 8.15 -5.40
N ILE A 20 -7.51 7.75 -6.10
CA ILE A 20 -6.11 7.97 -5.69
C ILE A 20 -5.74 9.45 -5.84
N GLU A 21 -6.12 10.09 -6.95
CA GLU A 21 -5.89 11.53 -7.13
C GLU A 21 -6.57 12.34 -6.04
N LEU A 22 -7.79 11.98 -5.64
CA LEU A 22 -8.48 12.63 -4.52
C LEU A 22 -7.76 12.48 -3.19
N ILE A 23 -7.21 11.29 -2.90
CA ILE A 23 -6.36 11.09 -1.71
C ILE A 23 -5.11 11.97 -1.82
N CYS A 24 -4.46 12.00 -2.97
CA CYS A 24 -3.22 12.73 -3.19
C CYS A 24 -3.44 14.26 -3.22
N VAL A 25 -4.49 14.75 -3.89
CA VAL A 25 -4.87 16.17 -3.88
C VAL A 25 -5.21 16.63 -2.46
N HIS A 26 -5.96 15.82 -1.72
CA HIS A 26 -6.33 16.16 -0.33
C HIS A 26 -5.11 16.21 0.60
N LEU A 27 -4.09 15.42 0.35
CA LEU A 27 -2.83 15.44 1.08
C LEU A 27 -1.95 16.63 0.68
N ARG A 28 -1.85 16.94 -0.63
CA ARG A 28 -1.12 18.10 -1.15
C ARG A 28 -1.72 19.43 -0.65
N LEU A 29 -3.04 19.57 -0.62
CA LEU A 29 -3.71 20.80 -0.16
C LEU A 29 -3.47 21.10 1.31
N LYS A 30 -3.24 20.07 2.17
CA LYS A 30 -2.93 20.27 3.58
C LYS A 30 -1.44 20.51 3.84
N GLU A 31 -0.56 19.93 3.05
CA GLU A 31 0.87 20.27 3.12
C GLU A 31 1.10 21.75 2.75
N ASN A 32 0.37 22.27 1.76
CA ASN A 32 0.44 23.70 1.40
C ASN A 32 -0.14 24.63 2.48
N GLY A 33 -1.07 24.17 3.32
CA GLY A 33 -1.60 24.95 4.46
C GLY A 33 -0.68 24.97 5.69
N LEU A 34 0.30 24.06 5.76
CA LEU A 34 1.32 23.98 6.83
C LEU A 34 2.69 24.50 6.39
N GLN A 35 2.84 24.93 5.12
CA GLN A 35 4.11 25.29 4.48
C GLN A 35 4.49 26.79 4.57
N ASN A 36 4.11 27.50 5.64
CA ASN A 36 4.87 28.71 5.96
C ASN A 36 6.19 28.44 6.73
N LEU A 37 6.56 27.17 6.87
CA LEU A 37 7.83 26.77 7.53
C LEU A 37 8.57 25.73 6.69
N LYS A 38 9.56 26.22 5.92
CA LYS A 38 10.68 25.52 5.25
C LYS A 38 10.40 24.82 3.90
N LYS A 39 10.99 25.44 2.86
CA LYS A 39 11.27 24.90 1.52
C LYS A 39 12.05 23.59 1.59
N ASN A 40 11.37 22.44 1.46
CA ASN A 40 11.93 21.22 0.88
C ASN A 40 10.74 20.38 0.36
N LYS A 41 10.44 20.54 -0.93
CA LYS A 41 9.41 19.77 -1.67
C LYS A 41 9.94 18.35 -1.94
N THR A 42 9.88 17.45 -1.00
CA THR A 42 9.90 16.02 -1.31
C THR A 42 8.45 15.54 -1.49
N ASN A 43 8.07 15.20 -2.72
CA ASN A 43 6.80 14.51 -3.03
C ASN A 43 6.80 13.14 -2.32
N LYS A 44 6.42 13.11 -1.04
CA LYS A 44 6.48 11.93 -0.20
C LYS A 44 5.37 10.96 -0.63
N LYS A 45 5.74 9.95 -1.43
CA LYS A 45 4.83 8.86 -1.80
C LYS A 45 4.60 7.98 -0.58
N PHE A 46 3.35 7.71 -0.19
CA PHE A 46 3.04 6.86 0.97
C PHE A 46 1.92 5.85 0.69
N ILE A 47 1.50 5.71 -0.57
CA ILE A 47 0.50 4.73 -0.95
C ILE A 47 1.17 3.41 -1.30
N TYR A 48 0.67 2.36 -0.66
CA TYR A 48 0.96 0.97 -0.92
C TYR A 48 -0.31 0.33 -1.50
N LEU A 49 -0.35 0.17 -2.83
CA LEU A 49 -1.51 -0.37 -3.53
C LEU A 49 -1.45 -1.90 -3.56
N ILE A 50 -2.55 -2.56 -3.21
CA ILE A 50 -2.67 -4.03 -3.28
C ILE A 50 -3.71 -4.38 -4.35
N SER A 51 -3.41 -5.35 -5.22
CA SER A 51 -4.34 -5.82 -6.25
C SER A 51 -5.63 -6.41 -5.67
N PRO A 52 -6.70 -6.56 -6.46
CA PRO A 52 -7.81 -7.44 -6.10
C PRO A 52 -7.35 -8.91 -6.01
N ASN A 53 -8.19 -9.79 -5.42
CA ASN A 53 -7.88 -11.21 -5.25
C ASN A 53 -7.90 -11.99 -6.56
N LYS A 54 -8.62 -11.49 -7.57
CA LYS A 54 -8.75 -12.04 -8.92
C LYS A 54 -8.74 -10.88 -9.91
N ILE A 55 -8.16 -11.09 -11.08
CA ILE A 55 -8.13 -10.14 -12.19
C ILE A 55 -8.85 -10.80 -13.36
N GLU A 56 -10.02 -10.29 -13.70
CA GLU A 56 -10.94 -10.95 -14.64
C GLU A 56 -10.79 -10.46 -16.09
N ASN A 57 -10.36 -9.21 -16.27
CA ASN A 57 -10.31 -8.59 -17.61
C ASN A 57 -9.12 -7.63 -17.76
N ASN A 58 -8.99 -7.07 -18.96
CA ASN A 58 -7.94 -6.12 -19.32
C ASN A 58 -8.10 -4.74 -18.64
N ASP A 59 -9.29 -4.37 -18.17
CA ASP A 59 -9.55 -3.05 -17.55
C ASP A 59 -8.69 -2.84 -16.33
N PHE A 60 -8.38 -3.93 -15.60
CA PHE A 60 -7.45 -3.87 -14.48
C PHE A 60 -6.09 -3.24 -14.88
N PHE A 61 -5.53 -3.63 -16.03
CA PHE A 61 -4.21 -3.14 -16.44
C PHE A 61 -4.27 -1.68 -16.90
N VAL A 62 -5.36 -1.28 -17.58
CA VAL A 62 -5.63 0.11 -17.96
C VAL A 62 -5.78 0.98 -16.72
N ASN A 63 -6.57 0.53 -15.76
CA ASN A 63 -6.77 1.21 -14.49
C ASN A 63 -5.46 1.29 -13.68
N LEU A 64 -4.68 0.21 -13.62
CA LEU A 64 -3.38 0.20 -12.95
C LEU A 64 -2.42 1.21 -13.59
N ASP A 65 -2.32 1.25 -14.92
CA ASP A 65 -1.48 2.22 -15.64
C ASP A 65 -1.89 3.66 -15.29
N SER A 66 -3.19 3.98 -15.33
CA SER A 66 -3.74 5.29 -14.97
C SER A 66 -3.43 5.67 -13.51
N ILE A 67 -3.59 4.73 -12.57
CA ILE A 67 -3.29 4.95 -11.16
C ILE A 67 -1.80 5.23 -10.95
N LEU A 68 -0.91 4.43 -11.52
CA LEU A 68 0.53 4.59 -11.32
C LEU A 68 1.08 5.85 -12.00
N LYS A 69 0.45 6.30 -13.10
CA LYS A 69 0.75 7.58 -13.76
C LYS A 69 0.61 8.78 -12.81
N THR A 70 -0.25 8.73 -11.79
CA THR A 70 -0.37 9.78 -10.76
C THR A 70 0.89 10.00 -9.93
N GLN A 71 1.87 9.10 -10.02
CA GLN A 71 3.13 9.09 -9.26
C GLN A 71 2.97 9.11 -7.73
N SER A 72 1.81 8.74 -7.23
CA SER A 72 1.48 8.78 -5.79
C SER A 72 1.72 7.45 -5.09
N VAL A 73 1.88 6.37 -5.87
CA VAL A 73 2.08 5.01 -5.38
C VAL A 73 3.57 4.71 -5.26
N ASN A 74 4.00 4.17 -4.11
CA ASN A 74 5.37 3.73 -3.89
C ASN A 74 5.53 2.21 -4.10
N PHE A 75 4.58 1.44 -3.59
CA PHE A 75 4.55 -0.01 -3.69
C PHE A 75 3.28 -0.50 -4.36
N PHE A 76 3.43 -1.52 -5.20
CA PHE A 76 2.31 -2.32 -5.69
C PHE A 76 2.50 -3.78 -5.31
N GLN A 77 1.53 -4.38 -4.60
CA GLN A 77 1.54 -5.79 -4.22
C GLN A 77 0.55 -6.58 -5.08
N LEU A 78 1.05 -7.59 -5.78
CA LEU A 78 0.23 -8.56 -6.52
C LEU A 78 -0.26 -9.65 -5.55
N ARG A 79 -1.57 -9.65 -5.26
CA ARG A 79 -2.21 -10.58 -4.30
C ARG A 79 -3.35 -11.34 -4.97
N LEU A 80 -3.03 -12.42 -5.65
CA LEU A 80 -3.94 -13.25 -6.44
C LEU A 80 -4.24 -14.58 -5.73
N LYS A 81 -5.06 -14.54 -4.67
CA LYS A 81 -5.37 -15.73 -3.85
C LYS A 81 -6.24 -16.78 -4.56
N LYS A 82 -6.93 -16.40 -5.63
CA LYS A 82 -7.88 -17.26 -6.37
C LYS A 82 -7.37 -17.64 -7.77
N GLU A 83 -6.09 -17.38 -8.07
CA GLU A 83 -5.49 -17.65 -9.38
C GLU A 83 -4.55 -18.84 -9.36
N THR A 84 -4.46 -19.54 -10.51
CA THR A 84 -3.47 -20.60 -10.74
C THR A 84 -2.05 -20.03 -10.78
N ASN A 85 -1.04 -20.84 -10.55
CA ASN A 85 0.37 -20.40 -10.62
C ASN A 85 0.75 -19.94 -12.04
N LYS A 86 0.20 -20.55 -13.10
CA LYS A 86 0.36 -20.12 -14.49
C LYS A 86 -0.18 -18.70 -14.69
N ASN A 87 -1.41 -18.43 -14.25
CA ASN A 87 -2.04 -17.11 -14.35
C ASN A 87 -1.31 -16.06 -13.50
N LYS A 88 -0.90 -16.40 -12.28
CA LYS A 88 -0.09 -15.50 -11.44
C LYS A 88 1.19 -15.05 -12.15
N LEU A 89 1.85 -15.96 -12.86
CA LEU A 89 3.06 -15.63 -13.61
C LEU A 89 2.77 -14.72 -14.82
N LEU A 90 1.75 -15.03 -15.61
CA LEU A 90 1.36 -14.23 -16.78
C LEU A 90 0.93 -12.80 -16.36
N ILE A 91 0.03 -12.69 -15.40
CA ILE A 91 -0.44 -11.42 -14.85
C ILE A 91 0.73 -10.64 -14.23
N GLY A 92 1.57 -11.33 -13.47
CA GLY A 92 2.72 -10.72 -12.80
C GLY A 92 3.73 -10.10 -13.75
N LYS A 93 3.99 -10.74 -14.90
CA LYS A 93 4.86 -10.20 -15.97
C LYS A 93 4.31 -8.87 -16.53
N ARG A 94 2.99 -8.80 -16.77
CA ARG A 94 2.33 -7.57 -17.27
C ARG A 94 2.36 -6.46 -16.21
N VAL A 95 1.99 -6.78 -14.99
CA VAL A 95 2.02 -5.85 -13.84
C VAL A 95 3.42 -5.29 -13.63
N LYS A 96 4.45 -6.15 -13.66
CA LYS A 96 5.85 -5.71 -13.51
C LYS A 96 6.25 -4.67 -14.57
N LYS A 97 5.85 -4.86 -15.84
CA LYS A 97 6.12 -3.89 -16.92
C LYS A 97 5.52 -2.51 -16.58
N ILE A 98 4.26 -2.49 -16.10
CA ILE A 98 3.58 -1.24 -15.72
C ILE A 98 4.26 -0.61 -14.49
N CYS A 99 4.58 -1.38 -13.46
CA CYS A 99 5.28 -0.87 -12.28
C CYS A 99 6.65 -0.27 -12.64
N LYS A 100 7.42 -0.95 -13.50
CA LYS A 100 8.74 -0.46 -13.99
C LYS A 100 8.62 0.88 -14.71
N LYS A 101 7.61 1.05 -15.58
CA LYS A 101 7.34 2.30 -16.32
C LYS A 101 7.22 3.53 -15.39
N TYR A 102 6.59 3.34 -14.24
CA TYR A 102 6.34 4.41 -13.26
C TYR A 102 7.27 4.40 -12.03
N LYS A 103 8.32 3.56 -12.06
CA LYS A 103 9.30 3.41 -10.95
C LYS A 103 8.61 3.05 -9.62
N VAL A 104 7.55 2.22 -9.68
CA VAL A 104 6.84 1.69 -8.51
C VAL A 104 7.43 0.34 -8.14
N LYS A 105 7.73 0.11 -6.86
CA LYS A 105 8.25 -1.16 -6.37
C LYS A 105 7.19 -2.25 -6.46
N PHE A 106 7.50 -3.31 -7.21
CA PHE A 106 6.60 -4.44 -7.44
C PHE A 106 6.87 -5.58 -6.44
N LEU A 107 5.89 -5.91 -5.61
CA LEU A 107 5.96 -6.95 -4.60
C LEU A 107 4.97 -8.08 -4.89
N VAL A 108 5.35 -9.31 -4.56
CA VAL A 108 4.47 -10.49 -4.65
C VAL A 108 3.99 -10.87 -3.24
N ASN A 109 2.72 -11.25 -3.13
CA ASN A 109 2.14 -11.67 -1.87
C ASN A 109 2.43 -13.16 -1.60
N ASP A 110 2.85 -13.52 -0.38
CA ASP A 110 3.01 -14.85 0.21
C ASP A 110 4.07 -15.76 -0.45
N ASP A 111 4.51 -15.53 -1.67
CA ASP A 111 5.32 -16.47 -2.46
C ASP A 111 6.68 -15.89 -2.89
N PRO A 112 7.77 -16.13 -2.11
CA PRO A 112 9.13 -15.71 -2.45
C PRO A 112 9.67 -16.34 -3.75
N LYS A 113 9.29 -17.60 -4.06
CA LYS A 113 9.72 -18.27 -5.30
C LYS A 113 9.10 -17.62 -6.53
N LEU A 114 7.82 -17.26 -6.48
CA LEU A 114 7.16 -16.51 -7.55
C LEU A 114 7.75 -15.09 -7.67
N ALA A 115 8.06 -14.43 -6.55
CA ALA A 115 8.73 -13.13 -6.56
C ALA A 115 10.09 -13.20 -7.29
N LEU A 116 10.88 -14.24 -7.05
CA LEU A 116 12.14 -14.47 -7.74
C LEU A 116 11.92 -14.71 -9.25
N ARG A 117 10.99 -15.63 -9.62
CA ARG A 117 10.66 -15.94 -11.03
C ARG A 117 10.16 -14.73 -11.81
N LEU A 118 9.43 -13.82 -11.17
CA LEU A 118 8.98 -12.56 -11.75
C LEU A 118 10.07 -11.49 -11.73
N ASN A 119 11.21 -11.76 -11.10
CA ASN A 119 12.21 -10.74 -10.76
C ASN A 119 11.54 -9.51 -10.13
N ALA A 120 10.61 -9.71 -9.20
CA ALA A 120 9.95 -8.65 -8.43
C ALA A 120 10.96 -7.92 -7.54
N ASP A 121 10.61 -6.72 -7.07
CA ASP A 121 11.43 -5.99 -6.10
C ASP A 121 11.40 -6.64 -4.71
N GLY A 122 10.42 -7.52 -4.45
CA GLY A 122 10.33 -8.23 -3.18
C GLY A 122 9.05 -9.02 -2.97
N CYS A 123 8.80 -9.40 -1.72
CA CYS A 123 7.66 -10.21 -1.29
C CYS A 123 7.06 -9.67 0.01
N HIS A 124 5.76 -9.88 0.20
CA HIS A 124 5.07 -9.63 1.48
C HIS A 124 4.59 -10.95 2.08
N LEU A 125 4.93 -11.21 3.33
CA LEU A 125 4.64 -12.45 4.03
C LEU A 125 3.64 -12.23 5.18
N GLY A 126 2.66 -13.12 5.30
CA GLY A 126 1.83 -13.27 6.49
C GLY A 126 2.41 -14.26 7.47
N GLN A 127 1.75 -14.43 8.63
CA GLN A 127 2.24 -15.29 9.74
C GLN A 127 2.17 -16.79 9.45
N LYS A 128 1.43 -17.22 8.44
CA LYS A 128 1.28 -18.62 8.02
C LYS A 128 2.08 -18.96 6.76
N ASP A 129 2.76 -17.97 6.19
CA ASP A 129 3.54 -18.13 4.98
C ASP A 129 4.98 -18.55 5.32
N MET A 130 5.86 -18.58 4.33
CA MET A 130 7.27 -18.89 4.54
C MET A 130 7.89 -17.98 5.60
N ASN A 131 8.67 -18.53 6.50
CA ASN A 131 9.41 -17.76 7.49
C ASN A 131 10.38 -16.77 6.81
N VAL A 132 10.56 -15.59 7.41
CA VAL A 132 11.36 -14.48 6.84
C VAL A 132 12.80 -14.90 6.60
N SER A 133 13.44 -15.60 7.55
CA SER A 133 14.84 -16.06 7.41
C SER A 133 15.01 -17.07 6.24
N LYS A 134 14.01 -17.93 6.00
CA LYS A 134 14.00 -18.82 4.82
C LYS A 134 13.76 -18.03 3.53
N ALA A 135 12.83 -17.07 3.55
CA ALA A 135 12.56 -16.21 2.39
C ALA A 135 13.77 -15.33 2.04
N ARG A 136 14.52 -14.86 3.02
CA ARG A 136 15.76 -14.09 2.84
C ARG A 136 16.83 -14.86 2.08
N LYS A 137 16.95 -16.18 2.29
CA LYS A 137 17.86 -17.05 1.52
C LYS A 137 17.50 -17.09 0.03
N ILE A 138 16.22 -16.97 -0.32
CA ILE A 138 15.73 -16.92 -1.71
C ILE A 138 15.83 -15.51 -2.31
N LEU A 139 15.54 -14.50 -1.50
CA LEU A 139 15.40 -13.09 -1.91
C LEU A 139 16.52 -12.21 -1.32
N ILE A 140 17.76 -12.60 -1.47
CA ILE A 140 18.96 -12.05 -0.79
C ILE A 140 18.92 -10.52 -0.62
N ASN A 141 18.83 -9.77 -1.74
CA ASN A 141 18.84 -8.29 -1.74
C ASN A 141 17.48 -7.69 -2.12
N LYS A 142 16.38 -8.42 -1.92
CA LYS A 142 15.03 -7.97 -2.26
C LYS A 142 14.23 -7.62 -1.01
N ILE A 143 13.22 -6.79 -1.19
CA ILE A 143 12.38 -6.31 -0.10
C ILE A 143 11.52 -7.46 0.47
N ILE A 144 11.58 -7.68 1.77
CA ILE A 144 10.69 -8.61 2.49
C ILE A 144 9.89 -7.82 3.52
N GLY A 145 8.58 -7.80 3.35
CA GLY A 145 7.66 -7.21 4.31
C GLY A 145 6.87 -8.27 5.08
N VAL A 146 6.50 -7.96 6.31
CA VAL A 146 5.82 -8.92 7.19
C VAL A 146 4.58 -8.32 7.84
N THR A 147 3.48 -9.09 7.84
CA THR A 147 2.27 -8.77 8.62
C THR A 147 2.50 -9.08 10.10
N CYS A 148 2.40 -8.08 10.97
CA CYS A 148 2.57 -8.21 12.42
C CYS A 148 1.24 -8.05 13.20
N HIS A 149 0.09 -7.96 12.52
CA HIS A 149 -1.22 -7.79 13.15
C HIS A 149 -1.27 -6.59 14.12
N ASN A 150 -1.47 -6.85 15.42
CA ASN A 150 -1.41 -5.86 16.52
C ASN A 150 -0.39 -6.31 17.58
N SER A 151 0.77 -6.83 17.15
CA SER A 151 1.75 -7.47 18.05
C SER A 151 3.15 -6.91 17.86
N ILE A 152 3.71 -6.36 18.94
CA ILE A 152 5.11 -5.94 19.00
C ILE A 152 6.06 -7.14 19.00
N ASN A 153 5.66 -8.27 19.60
CA ASN A 153 6.49 -9.46 19.60
C ASN A 153 6.67 -10.03 18.19
N LEU A 154 5.61 -10.06 17.36
CA LEU A 154 5.73 -10.43 15.96
C LEU A 154 6.62 -9.44 15.18
N ALA A 155 6.54 -8.15 15.50
CA ALA A 155 7.40 -7.15 14.89
C ALA A 155 8.88 -7.34 15.26
N LYS A 156 9.20 -7.56 16.54
CA LYS A 156 10.57 -7.85 17.01
C LYS A 156 11.14 -9.07 16.30
N LYS A 157 10.36 -10.17 16.27
CA LYS A 157 10.77 -11.39 15.56
C LYS A 157 11.01 -11.16 14.08
N ALA A 158 10.10 -10.44 13.39
CA ALA A 158 10.26 -10.12 11.97
C ALA A 158 11.54 -9.31 11.70
N LEU A 159 11.88 -8.35 12.57
CA LEU A 159 13.12 -7.56 12.48
C LEU A 159 14.35 -8.43 12.67
N GLN A 160 14.37 -9.31 13.66
CA GLN A 160 15.46 -10.26 13.91
C GLN A 160 15.67 -11.21 12.71
N ASP A 161 14.58 -11.63 12.07
CA ASP A 161 14.60 -12.48 10.89
C ASP A 161 14.96 -11.73 9.58
N GLY A 162 15.14 -10.40 9.62
CA GLY A 162 15.58 -9.58 8.48
C GLY A 162 14.47 -8.99 7.62
N ALA A 163 13.32 -8.61 8.19
CA ALA A 163 12.24 -7.89 7.48
C ALA A 163 12.62 -6.44 7.18
N ASP A 164 12.33 -5.97 5.95
CA ASP A 164 12.60 -4.59 5.50
C ASP A 164 11.44 -3.63 5.80
N TYR A 165 10.24 -4.12 6.05
CA TYR A 165 9.12 -3.33 6.56
C TYR A 165 8.12 -4.19 7.35
N LEU A 166 7.39 -3.53 8.24
CA LEU A 166 6.39 -4.16 9.12
C LEU A 166 5.00 -3.65 8.78
N ALA A 167 4.02 -4.55 8.64
CA ALA A 167 2.64 -4.19 8.38
C ALA A 167 1.75 -4.50 9.59
N PHE A 168 1.06 -3.48 10.11
CA PHE A 168 0.11 -3.61 11.21
C PHE A 168 -1.32 -3.40 10.73
N GLY A 169 -2.26 -4.16 11.27
CA GLY A 169 -3.68 -4.11 10.89
C GLY A 169 -4.44 -5.38 11.33
N ALA A 170 -5.77 -5.40 11.12
CA ALA A 170 -6.51 -4.35 10.40
C ALA A 170 -6.93 -3.22 11.34
N PHE A 171 -6.78 -1.97 10.88
CA PHE A 171 -7.20 -0.82 11.69
C PHE A 171 -8.70 -0.55 11.62
N TYR A 172 -9.32 -0.86 10.48
CA TYR A 172 -10.75 -0.65 10.23
C TYR A 172 -11.35 -1.88 9.56
N SER A 173 -12.67 -2.04 9.69
CA SER A 173 -13.42 -3.11 9.01
C SER A 173 -13.27 -3.01 7.49
N SER A 174 -13.24 -4.15 6.82
CA SER A 174 -13.05 -4.27 5.38
C SER A 174 -13.99 -5.31 4.79
N LYS A 175 -14.57 -5.02 3.62
CA LYS A 175 -15.37 -5.99 2.85
C LYS A 175 -14.52 -7.04 2.12
N THR A 176 -13.21 -6.83 2.00
CA THR A 176 -12.30 -7.71 1.23
C THR A 176 -11.74 -8.88 2.02
N LYS A 177 -11.78 -8.83 3.35
CA LYS A 177 -11.29 -9.90 4.23
C LYS A 177 -11.98 -9.82 5.59
N ILE A 178 -12.36 -10.97 6.15
CA ILE A 178 -12.80 -11.08 7.55
C ILE A 178 -11.64 -10.66 8.45
N VAL A 179 -11.88 -9.67 9.31
CA VAL A 179 -10.87 -9.12 10.22
C VAL A 179 -10.79 -9.99 11.46
N LYS A 180 -9.77 -10.85 11.55
CA LYS A 180 -9.50 -11.66 12.75
C LYS A 180 -8.75 -10.88 13.84
N TYR A 181 -7.92 -9.93 13.44
CA TYR A 181 -7.07 -9.12 14.34
C TYR A 181 -7.34 -7.64 14.12
N LYS A 182 -7.78 -6.95 15.14
CA LYS A 182 -8.01 -5.50 15.14
C LYS A 182 -6.80 -4.80 15.74
N ALA A 183 -6.17 -3.91 14.99
CA ALA A 183 -5.03 -3.13 15.44
C ALA A 183 -5.48 -1.82 16.09
N SER A 184 -4.81 -1.40 17.15
CA SER A 184 -4.99 -0.10 17.77
C SER A 184 -3.97 0.91 17.26
N LEU A 185 -4.29 2.21 17.26
CA LEU A 185 -3.35 3.26 16.85
C LEU A 185 -2.08 3.29 17.73
N LYS A 186 -2.16 2.82 18.99
CA LYS A 186 -1.02 2.72 19.90
C LYS A 186 0.10 1.84 19.33
N ILE A 187 -0.22 0.78 18.58
CA ILE A 187 0.78 -0.14 18.03
C ILE A 187 1.77 0.57 17.09
N LEU A 188 1.33 1.58 16.33
CA LEU A 188 2.19 2.32 15.41
C LEU A 188 3.26 3.13 16.18
N LYS A 189 2.85 3.78 17.28
CA LYS A 189 3.77 4.52 18.14
C LYS A 189 4.75 3.59 18.85
N LEU A 190 4.25 2.45 19.36
CA LEU A 190 5.09 1.43 20.00
C LEU A 190 6.10 0.84 19.03
N ALA A 191 5.68 0.52 17.80
CA ALA A 191 6.58 0.03 16.77
C ALA A 191 7.70 1.04 16.47
N LYS A 192 7.39 2.34 16.41
CA LYS A 192 8.41 3.40 16.18
C LYS A 192 9.39 3.58 17.33
N ARG A 193 9.06 3.13 18.53
CA ARG A 193 10.02 3.14 19.66
C ARG A 193 11.07 2.03 19.55
N ILE A 194 10.76 0.94 18.86
CA ILE A 194 11.64 -0.22 18.77
C ILE A 194 12.41 -0.30 17.44
N THR A 195 12.03 0.48 16.41
CA THR A 195 12.67 0.42 15.10
C THR A 195 12.46 1.67 14.25
N ASN A 196 13.44 1.98 13.41
CA ASN A 196 13.34 2.93 12.30
C ASN A 196 12.81 2.30 11.01
N THR A 197 12.68 0.98 10.95
CA THR A 197 12.13 0.23 9.82
C THR A 197 10.76 0.78 9.41
N PRO A 198 10.47 0.91 8.10
CA PRO A 198 9.19 1.44 7.63
C PRO A 198 7.99 0.67 8.16
N ILE A 199 6.95 1.41 8.53
CA ILE A 199 5.69 0.88 9.06
C ILE A 199 4.58 1.08 8.04
N VAL A 200 3.89 0.01 7.68
CA VAL A 200 2.71 -0.02 6.82
C VAL A 200 1.46 -0.21 7.67
N ALA A 201 0.49 0.69 7.56
CA ALA A 201 -0.84 0.49 8.12
C ALA A 201 -1.76 -0.13 7.06
N ILE A 202 -2.53 -1.17 7.44
CA ILE A 202 -3.44 -1.90 6.55
C ILE A 202 -4.80 -2.16 7.18
N GLY A 203 -5.82 -2.32 6.35
CA GLY A 203 -7.18 -2.75 6.72
C GLY A 203 -8.20 -1.62 6.76
N GLY A 204 -9.16 -1.65 5.83
CA GLY A 204 -10.31 -0.74 5.76
C GLY A 204 -9.96 0.74 5.58
N ILE A 205 -8.77 1.04 5.07
CA ILE A 205 -8.29 2.42 4.88
C ILE A 205 -9.03 3.08 3.72
N LYS A 206 -9.54 4.30 3.96
CA LYS A 206 -10.27 5.12 2.99
C LYS A 206 -10.04 6.62 3.26
N LEU A 207 -10.54 7.47 2.36
CA LEU A 207 -10.34 8.92 2.44
C LEU A 207 -10.78 9.55 3.78
N SER A 208 -11.82 8.99 4.41
CA SER A 208 -12.35 9.53 5.68
C SER A 208 -11.53 9.15 6.92
N ASN A 209 -10.61 8.17 6.86
CA ASN A 209 -9.96 7.64 8.06
C ASN A 209 -8.42 7.57 8.03
N TYR A 210 -7.77 7.77 6.88
CA TYR A 210 -6.33 7.58 6.71
C TYR A 210 -5.45 8.51 7.56
N LYS A 211 -5.91 9.75 7.82
CA LYS A 211 -5.13 10.80 8.49
C LYS A 211 -4.62 10.37 9.86
N LYS A 212 -5.48 9.71 10.64
CA LYS A 212 -5.14 9.23 11.99
C LYS A 212 -3.95 8.26 11.97
N LEU A 213 -3.81 7.46 10.90
CA LEU A 213 -2.71 6.50 10.75
C LEU A 213 -1.37 7.22 10.51
N LEU A 214 -1.34 8.22 9.61
CA LEU A 214 -0.14 9.01 9.34
C LEU A 214 0.30 9.83 10.56
N LEU A 215 -0.65 10.48 11.25
CA LEU A 215 -0.38 11.21 12.49
C LEU A 215 0.18 10.29 13.59
N ASN A 216 -0.16 9.00 13.58
CA ASN A 216 0.39 8.00 14.50
C ASN A 216 1.63 7.27 13.95
N LYS A 217 2.37 7.88 13.00
CA LYS A 217 3.67 7.44 12.50
C LYS A 217 3.67 6.26 11.53
N ALA A 218 2.54 5.92 10.87
CA ALA A 218 2.59 5.05 9.71
C ALA A 218 3.39 5.73 8.59
N ASN A 219 4.29 4.99 7.93
CA ASN A 219 5.06 5.47 6.77
C ASN A 219 4.27 5.26 5.48
N PHE A 220 3.52 4.14 5.39
CA PHE A 220 2.74 3.77 4.22
C PHE A 220 1.33 3.31 4.61
N LEU A 221 0.39 3.52 3.68
CA LEU A 221 -1.01 3.13 3.78
C LEU A 221 -1.30 2.07 2.73
N ALA A 222 -1.58 0.84 3.16
CA ALA A 222 -1.92 -0.26 2.27
C ALA A 222 -3.42 -0.26 1.95
N ILE A 223 -3.75 -0.05 0.68
CA ILE A 223 -5.12 0.13 0.19
C ILE A 223 -5.40 -0.87 -0.94
N SER A 224 -6.57 -1.51 -0.91
CA SER A 224 -7.06 -2.40 -1.98
C SER A 224 -8.52 -2.10 -2.31
N GLY A 225 -9.47 -2.68 -1.59
CA GLY A 225 -10.89 -2.62 -1.92
C GLY A 225 -11.48 -1.21 -2.04
N TYR A 226 -10.93 -0.21 -1.35
CA TYR A 226 -11.36 1.17 -1.50
C TYR A 226 -11.07 1.74 -2.89
N ILE A 227 -10.05 1.24 -3.58
CA ILE A 227 -9.70 1.62 -4.94
C ILE A 227 -10.47 0.75 -5.95
N TRP A 228 -10.32 -0.57 -5.87
CA TRP A 228 -10.82 -1.49 -6.90
C TRP A 228 -12.34 -1.71 -6.89
N ASN A 229 -12.99 -1.57 -5.71
CA ASN A 229 -14.42 -1.79 -5.54
C ASN A 229 -15.22 -0.48 -5.46
N ASN A 230 -14.63 0.66 -5.83
CA ASN A 230 -15.29 1.95 -5.74
C ASN A 230 -16.19 2.18 -6.95
N LYS A 231 -17.52 2.12 -6.74
CA LYS A 231 -18.52 2.38 -7.80
C LYS A 231 -18.68 3.87 -8.12
N LYS A 232 -18.30 4.76 -7.21
CA LYS A 232 -18.52 6.22 -7.36
C LYS A 232 -17.41 6.89 -8.16
N TYR A 233 -16.18 6.37 -8.06
CA TYR A 233 -15.02 6.90 -8.75
C TYR A 233 -14.33 5.73 -9.44
N LYS A 234 -14.16 5.81 -10.77
CA LYS A 234 -13.33 4.82 -11.48
C LYS A 234 -11.90 4.88 -10.93
N PRO A 235 -11.22 3.75 -10.83
CA PRO A 235 -9.81 3.70 -10.45
C PRO A 235 -8.94 4.55 -11.36
#